data_b86d3ca46251b3707bbf7de92bdd9744
#
_entry.id   b86d3ca46251b3707bbf7de92bdd9744
#
_cell.length_a   1.000
_cell.length_b   1.000
_cell.length_c   1.000
_cell.angle_alpha   90.00
_cell.angle_beta   90.00
_cell.angle_gamma   90.00
#
_symmetry.space_group_name_H-M   'P 1'
#
loop_
_entity.id
_entity.type
_entity.pdbx_description
1 polymer ?
#
loop_
_entity_poly.entity_id
_entity_poly.type
_entity_poly.pdbx_seq_one_letter_code
_entity_poly.pdbx_strand_id
1 'polypeptide(L)'
;MTFQETAKIMAVFKAAYPRYYANIDVEEARQVTTLWASMLADYSYETVSNAAKALIVSSKFPPTIAEVIEKIQLLTKEPELSEGEAWSMVRKAIRNGIYGYKEEYRKLPDKVKTAIGNPLMIHEWAKVSADELDTVVASNFMRNFRSQTKRKQEYESLPQSVKKFVEEISAKMPKLEEVNERNK
;
A
#
# COMPACT_ATOMS: atom_id res chain seq x y z
N MET A 1 -10.76 1.18 -16.74
CA MET A 1 -11.68 2.26 -17.18
C MET A 1 -11.26 2.79 -18.56
N THR A 2 -12.19 3.08 -19.45
CA THR A 2 -11.93 3.62 -20.80
C THR A 2 -11.82 5.15 -20.79
N PHE A 3 -11.31 5.76 -21.88
CA PHE A 3 -11.28 7.21 -22.04
C PHE A 3 -12.69 7.84 -21.93
N GLN A 4 -13.70 7.22 -22.54
CA GLN A 4 -15.06 7.73 -22.50
C GLN A 4 -15.66 7.71 -21.09
N GLU A 5 -15.39 6.67 -20.33
CA GLU A 5 -15.79 6.58 -18.92
C GLU A 5 -15.08 7.61 -18.06
N THR A 6 -13.78 7.83 -18.32
CA THR A 6 -13.00 8.89 -17.65
C THR A 6 -13.56 10.26 -17.96
N ALA A 7 -13.92 10.54 -19.21
CA ALA A 7 -14.54 11.81 -19.60
C ALA A 7 -15.84 12.09 -18.81
N LYS A 8 -16.64 11.05 -18.51
CA LYS A 8 -17.82 11.20 -17.65
C LYS A 8 -17.44 11.61 -16.21
N ILE A 9 -16.38 11.02 -15.64
CA ILE A 9 -15.89 11.41 -14.31
C ILE A 9 -15.40 12.86 -14.32
N MET A 10 -14.63 13.25 -15.35
CA MET A 10 -14.15 14.64 -15.48
C MET A 10 -15.31 15.64 -15.64
N ALA A 11 -16.38 15.28 -16.33
CA ALA A 11 -17.58 16.10 -16.42
C ALA A 11 -18.26 16.28 -15.06
N VAL A 12 -18.28 15.24 -14.21
CA VAL A 12 -18.79 15.32 -12.84
C VAL A 12 -17.93 16.27 -11.99
N PHE A 13 -16.59 16.17 -12.07
CA PHE A 13 -15.70 17.10 -11.36
C PHE A 13 -15.88 18.54 -11.85
N LYS A 14 -15.99 18.76 -13.18
CA LYS A 14 -16.28 20.10 -13.74
C LYS A 14 -17.58 20.67 -13.20
N ALA A 15 -18.63 19.86 -13.09
CA ALA A 15 -19.91 20.28 -12.52
C ALA A 15 -19.83 20.59 -11.03
N ALA A 16 -19.06 19.80 -10.27
CA ALA A 16 -18.89 19.98 -8.83
C ALA A 16 -17.98 21.18 -8.48
N TYR A 17 -16.97 21.47 -9.32
CA TYR A 17 -15.96 22.50 -9.09
C TYR A 17 -15.83 23.49 -10.27
N PRO A 18 -16.91 24.23 -10.64
CA PRO A 18 -16.95 24.98 -11.90
C PRO A 18 -15.86 26.06 -12.00
N ARG A 19 -15.45 26.67 -10.89
CA ARG A 19 -14.41 27.71 -10.87
C ARG A 19 -13.04 27.21 -11.33
N TYR A 20 -12.71 25.94 -11.06
CA TYR A 20 -11.40 25.35 -11.37
C TYR A 20 -11.30 24.90 -12.82
N TYR A 21 -12.44 24.69 -13.49
CA TYR A 21 -12.52 24.20 -14.87
C TYR A 21 -13.07 25.25 -15.83
N ALA A 22 -13.23 26.51 -15.39
CA ALA A 22 -13.89 27.56 -16.17
C ALA A 22 -13.13 27.91 -17.47
N ASN A 23 -11.79 27.91 -17.42
CA ASN A 23 -10.94 28.41 -18.52
C ASN A 23 -10.19 27.25 -19.23
N ILE A 24 -10.54 26.01 -18.99
CA ILE A 24 -9.92 24.86 -19.65
C ILE A 24 -10.48 24.75 -21.05
N ASP A 25 -9.62 24.82 -22.06
CA ASP A 25 -9.98 24.59 -23.44
C ASP A 25 -10.18 23.10 -23.75
N VAL A 26 -10.64 22.80 -24.99
CA VAL A 26 -10.97 21.44 -25.41
C VAL A 26 -9.73 20.55 -25.48
N GLU A 27 -8.59 21.09 -25.93
CA GLU A 27 -7.35 20.33 -26.08
C GLU A 27 -6.75 20.02 -24.71
N GLU A 28 -6.71 20.99 -23.81
CA GLU A 28 -6.28 20.80 -22.42
C GLU A 28 -7.19 19.80 -21.71
N ALA A 29 -8.51 19.89 -21.85
CA ALA A 29 -9.46 18.94 -21.28
C ALA A 29 -9.22 17.51 -21.79
N ARG A 30 -8.85 17.36 -23.07
CA ARG A 30 -8.52 16.07 -23.66
C ARG A 30 -7.24 15.50 -23.08
N GLN A 31 -6.18 16.32 -22.94
CA GLN A 31 -4.89 15.89 -22.35
C GLN A 31 -5.07 15.45 -20.91
N VAL A 32 -5.78 16.23 -20.09
CA VAL A 32 -6.11 15.87 -18.71
C VAL A 32 -6.89 14.56 -18.67
N THR A 33 -7.93 14.41 -19.51
CA THR A 33 -8.72 13.17 -19.56
C THR A 33 -7.87 11.97 -19.98
N THR A 34 -6.94 12.15 -20.91
CA THR A 34 -6.02 11.08 -21.37
C THR A 34 -5.10 10.63 -20.22
N LEU A 35 -4.52 11.57 -19.49
CA LEU A 35 -3.69 11.26 -18.32
C LEU A 35 -4.50 10.47 -17.27
N TRP A 36 -5.68 10.97 -16.90
CA TRP A 36 -6.55 10.29 -15.95
C TRP A 36 -6.97 8.90 -16.41
N ALA A 37 -7.29 8.74 -17.72
CA ALA A 37 -7.65 7.44 -18.27
C ALA A 37 -6.50 6.43 -18.18
N SER A 38 -5.26 6.87 -18.43
CA SER A 38 -4.07 6.01 -18.32
C SER A 38 -3.79 5.58 -16.87
N MET A 39 -3.94 6.50 -15.92
CA MET A 39 -3.67 6.25 -14.51
C MET A 39 -4.75 5.41 -13.83
N LEU A 40 -5.99 5.50 -14.31
CA LEU A 40 -7.14 4.78 -13.74
C LEU A 40 -7.59 3.60 -14.62
N ALA A 41 -6.78 3.17 -15.59
CA ALA A 41 -7.11 2.08 -16.52
C ALA A 41 -7.46 0.77 -15.82
N ASP A 42 -6.80 0.49 -14.70
CA ASP A 42 -6.93 -0.77 -13.94
C ASP A 42 -8.21 -0.83 -13.07
N TYR A 43 -8.93 0.27 -12.93
CA TYR A 43 -10.14 0.36 -12.10
C TYR A 43 -11.41 0.35 -12.93
N SER A 44 -12.50 -0.20 -12.38
CA SER A 44 -13.82 -0.14 -13.03
C SER A 44 -14.40 1.27 -12.93
N TYR A 45 -15.26 1.63 -13.88
CA TYR A 45 -15.99 2.90 -13.85
C TYR A 45 -16.82 3.08 -12.58
N GLU A 46 -17.46 2.02 -12.12
CA GLU A 46 -18.27 2.03 -10.90
C GLU A 46 -17.44 2.36 -9.67
N THR A 47 -16.28 1.72 -9.52
CA THR A 47 -15.35 1.94 -8.40
C THR A 47 -14.87 3.38 -8.37
N VAL A 48 -14.41 3.91 -9.51
CA VAL A 48 -13.92 5.30 -9.62
C VAL A 48 -15.05 6.30 -9.39
N SER A 49 -16.26 6.04 -9.94
CA SER A 49 -17.44 6.91 -9.75
C SER A 49 -17.84 7.02 -8.27
N ASN A 50 -17.80 5.93 -7.53
CA ASN A 50 -18.12 5.93 -6.09
C ASN A 50 -17.04 6.65 -5.28
N ALA A 51 -15.76 6.47 -5.60
CA ALA A 51 -14.67 7.22 -4.98
C ALA A 51 -14.78 8.73 -5.27
N ALA A 52 -15.07 9.11 -6.52
CA ALA A 52 -15.27 10.50 -6.91
C ALA A 52 -16.43 11.15 -6.15
N LYS A 53 -17.58 10.48 -6.05
CA LYS A 53 -18.72 10.97 -5.25
C LYS A 53 -18.35 11.17 -3.78
N ALA A 54 -17.65 10.21 -3.18
CA ALA A 54 -17.22 10.31 -1.79
C ALA A 54 -16.26 11.50 -1.57
N LEU A 55 -15.36 11.77 -2.52
CA LEU A 55 -14.44 12.90 -2.46
C LEU A 55 -15.16 14.24 -2.64
N ILE A 56 -16.11 14.35 -3.57
CA ILE A 56 -16.88 15.57 -3.79
C ILE A 56 -17.62 16.00 -2.51
N VAL A 57 -18.15 15.05 -1.74
CA VAL A 57 -18.85 15.34 -0.49
C VAL A 57 -17.89 15.83 0.62
N SER A 58 -16.63 15.37 0.61
CA SER A 58 -15.67 15.62 1.68
C SER A 58 -14.62 16.69 1.35
N SER A 59 -14.44 17.06 0.08
CA SER A 59 -13.40 18.00 -0.36
C SER A 59 -13.97 19.32 -0.89
N LYS A 60 -13.31 20.42 -0.54
CA LYS A 60 -13.61 21.77 -1.08
C LYS A 60 -12.95 22.04 -2.44
N PHE A 61 -11.99 21.20 -2.83
CA PHE A 61 -11.17 21.33 -4.04
C PHE A 61 -11.31 20.10 -4.92
N PRO A 62 -11.08 20.25 -6.24
CA PRO A 62 -11.03 19.08 -7.13
C PRO A 62 -9.97 18.09 -6.65
N PRO A 63 -10.30 16.79 -6.58
CA PRO A 63 -9.35 15.81 -6.13
C PRO A 63 -8.24 15.59 -7.16
N THR A 64 -7.06 15.23 -6.67
CA THR A 64 -5.97 14.69 -7.47
C THR A 64 -6.20 13.22 -7.80
N ILE A 65 -5.46 12.70 -8.80
CA ILE A 65 -5.48 11.27 -9.13
C ILE A 65 -5.09 10.42 -7.91
N ALA A 66 -4.10 10.87 -7.12
CA ALA A 66 -3.64 10.18 -5.92
C ALA A 66 -4.76 10.04 -4.88
N GLU A 67 -5.50 11.12 -4.61
CA GLU A 67 -6.63 11.10 -3.66
C GLU A 67 -7.76 10.18 -4.13
N VAL A 68 -8.02 10.11 -5.45
CA VAL A 68 -9.00 9.16 -6.00
C VAL A 68 -8.54 7.73 -5.80
N ILE A 69 -7.28 7.41 -6.08
CA ILE A 69 -6.73 6.06 -5.86
C ILE A 69 -6.75 5.69 -4.37
N GLU A 70 -6.37 6.60 -3.49
CA GLU A 70 -6.43 6.40 -2.04
C GLU A 70 -7.87 6.13 -1.58
N LYS A 71 -8.84 6.91 -2.09
CA LYS A 71 -10.26 6.70 -1.78
C LYS A 71 -10.77 5.36 -2.29
N ILE A 72 -10.36 4.93 -3.50
CA ILE A 72 -10.68 3.59 -4.03
C ILE A 72 -10.16 2.52 -3.09
N GLN A 73 -8.90 2.62 -2.67
CA GLN A 73 -8.31 1.66 -1.74
C GLN A 73 -9.05 1.59 -0.41
N LEU A 74 -9.43 2.75 0.14
CA LEU A 74 -10.20 2.81 1.38
C LEU A 74 -11.58 2.15 1.25
N LEU A 75 -12.24 2.26 0.08
CA LEU A 75 -13.57 1.72 -0.15
C LEU A 75 -13.58 0.24 -0.54
N THR A 76 -12.49 -0.28 -1.08
CA THR A 76 -12.42 -1.63 -1.65
C THR A 76 -11.59 -2.62 -0.85
N LYS A 77 -10.68 -2.14 0.02
CA LYS A 77 -9.85 -3.01 0.85
C LYS A 77 -10.59 -3.41 2.14
N GLU A 78 -10.39 -4.67 2.50
CA GLU A 78 -10.75 -5.11 3.85
C GLU A 78 -9.95 -4.34 4.90
N PRO A 79 -10.50 -4.18 6.12
CA PRO A 79 -9.78 -3.55 7.22
C PRO A 79 -8.40 -4.19 7.39
N GLU A 80 -7.37 -3.38 7.33
CA GLU A 80 -6.01 -3.88 7.53
C GLU A 80 -5.74 -4.14 9.01
N LEU A 81 -4.92 -5.17 9.27
CA LEU A 81 -4.44 -5.48 10.60
C LEU A 81 -3.70 -4.27 11.18
N SER A 82 -4.14 -3.78 12.32
CA SER A 82 -3.48 -2.69 13.03
C SER A 82 -2.14 -3.13 13.61
N GLU A 83 -1.26 -2.18 13.89
CA GLU A 83 0.05 -2.45 14.52
C GLU A 83 -0.11 -3.15 15.89
N GLY A 84 -1.11 -2.74 16.67
CA GLY A 84 -1.40 -3.33 17.97
C GLY A 84 -1.90 -4.78 17.88
N GLU A 85 -2.76 -5.07 16.92
CA GLU A 85 -3.22 -6.44 16.64
C GLU A 85 -2.07 -7.32 16.15
N ALA A 86 -1.25 -6.81 15.22
CA ALA A 86 -0.06 -7.50 14.73
C ALA A 86 0.91 -7.81 15.88
N TRP A 87 1.19 -6.83 16.75
CA TRP A 87 2.03 -7.03 17.93
C TRP A 87 1.44 -8.05 18.91
N SER A 88 0.14 -8.01 19.14
CA SER A 88 -0.55 -9.00 19.99
C SER A 88 -0.35 -10.43 19.50
N MET A 89 -0.39 -10.65 18.17
CA MET A 89 -0.10 -11.96 17.57
C MET A 89 1.36 -12.38 17.79
N VAL A 90 2.30 -11.46 17.58
CA VAL A 90 3.75 -11.70 17.82
C VAL A 90 4.00 -12.02 19.27
N ARG A 91 3.44 -11.24 20.20
CA ARG A 91 3.57 -11.47 21.64
C ARG A 91 3.03 -12.84 22.07
N LYS A 92 1.93 -13.29 21.45
CA LYS A 92 1.41 -14.65 21.67
C LYS A 92 2.39 -15.71 21.15
N ALA A 93 2.99 -15.52 19.98
CA ALA A 93 3.98 -16.44 19.42
C ALA A 93 5.25 -16.53 20.28
N ILE A 94 5.69 -15.41 20.86
CA ILE A 94 6.88 -15.34 21.74
C ILE A 94 6.71 -16.21 23.01
N ARG A 95 5.50 -16.37 23.54
CA ARG A 95 5.26 -17.21 24.74
C ARG A 95 5.73 -18.65 24.57
N ASN A 96 5.69 -19.19 23.35
CA ASN A 96 6.19 -20.51 23.00
C ASN A 96 7.49 -20.44 22.18
N GLY A 97 8.16 -19.28 22.20
CA GLY A 97 9.28 -18.97 21.30
C GLY A 97 10.55 -19.76 21.58
N ILE A 98 10.79 -20.20 22.81
CA ILE A 98 12.03 -20.93 23.16
C ILE A 98 12.13 -22.24 22.38
N TYR A 99 11.07 -23.03 22.32
CA TYR A 99 11.09 -24.37 21.69
C TYR A 99 10.27 -24.42 20.39
N GLY A 100 9.16 -23.66 20.30
CA GLY A 100 8.19 -23.72 19.21
C GLY A 100 8.28 -22.58 18.19
N TYR A 101 9.33 -21.78 18.17
CA TYR A 101 9.42 -20.56 17.38
C TYR A 101 9.13 -20.73 15.88
N LYS A 102 9.55 -21.86 15.26
CA LYS A 102 9.29 -22.14 13.84
C LYS A 102 7.81 -22.37 13.57
N GLU A 103 7.14 -23.13 14.44
CA GLU A 103 5.72 -23.44 14.32
C GLU A 103 4.88 -22.20 14.59
N GLU A 104 5.21 -21.42 15.61
CA GLU A 104 4.53 -20.17 15.91
C GLU A 104 4.69 -19.15 14.78
N TYR A 105 5.88 -19.02 14.19
CA TYR A 105 6.11 -18.18 13.03
C TYR A 105 5.26 -18.60 11.83
N ARG A 106 5.12 -19.88 11.54
CA ARG A 106 4.31 -20.39 10.41
C ARG A 106 2.84 -20.00 10.52
N LYS A 107 2.28 -19.93 11.72
CA LYS A 107 0.88 -19.58 12.01
C LYS A 107 0.58 -18.09 11.80
N LEU A 108 1.60 -17.23 11.78
CA LEU A 108 1.42 -15.80 11.64
C LEU A 108 1.02 -15.41 10.21
N PRO A 109 0.23 -14.34 10.04
CA PRO A 109 -0.04 -13.77 8.74
C PRO A 109 1.23 -13.30 8.01
N ASP A 110 1.26 -13.35 6.69
CA ASP A 110 2.47 -13.01 5.91
C ASP A 110 2.96 -11.57 6.14
N LYS A 111 2.05 -10.61 6.33
CA LYS A 111 2.42 -9.23 6.70
C LYS A 111 3.20 -9.18 8.02
N VAL A 112 2.79 -9.98 9.00
CA VAL A 112 3.47 -10.06 10.30
C VAL A 112 4.81 -10.78 10.17
N LYS A 113 4.88 -11.87 9.40
CA LYS A 113 6.13 -12.58 9.09
C LYS A 113 7.16 -11.66 8.45
N THR A 114 6.73 -10.86 7.48
CA THR A 114 7.61 -9.88 6.80
C THR A 114 8.17 -8.85 7.79
N ALA A 115 7.35 -8.37 8.72
CA ALA A 115 7.77 -7.41 9.74
C ALA A 115 8.74 -8.01 10.77
N ILE A 116 8.62 -9.30 11.09
CA ILE A 116 9.55 -10.05 11.97
C ILE A 116 10.87 -10.31 11.23
N GLY A 117 10.82 -10.64 9.93
CA GLY A 117 11.96 -10.97 9.10
C GLY A 117 12.23 -12.48 9.03
N ASN A 118 12.57 -13.13 10.15
CA ASN A 118 12.83 -14.58 10.18
C ASN A 118 12.33 -15.23 11.48
N PRO A 119 12.12 -16.57 11.47
CA PRO A 119 11.62 -17.29 12.66
C PRO A 119 12.50 -17.17 13.90
N LEU A 120 13.82 -17.06 13.73
CA LEU A 120 14.77 -17.00 14.83
C LEU A 120 14.55 -15.77 15.72
N MET A 121 14.02 -14.68 15.16
CA MET A 121 13.68 -13.49 15.93
C MET A 121 12.68 -13.77 17.05
N ILE A 122 11.71 -14.64 16.84
CA ILE A 122 10.75 -15.04 17.91
C ILE A 122 11.50 -15.75 19.04
N HIS A 123 12.47 -16.60 18.73
CA HIS A 123 13.30 -17.26 19.71
C HIS A 123 14.16 -16.28 20.51
N GLU A 124 14.80 -15.33 19.83
CA GLU A 124 15.62 -14.31 20.49
C GLU A 124 14.76 -13.40 21.39
N TRP A 125 13.60 -12.96 20.90
CA TRP A 125 12.68 -12.13 21.69
C TRP A 125 12.09 -12.89 22.90
N ALA A 126 12.02 -14.21 22.87
CA ALA A 126 11.57 -15.00 24.01
C ALA A 126 12.59 -15.05 25.16
N LYS A 127 13.83 -14.58 24.94
CA LYS A 127 14.91 -14.55 25.94
C LYS A 127 15.07 -13.19 26.61
N VAL A 128 14.50 -12.12 26.03
CA VAL A 128 14.62 -10.77 26.59
C VAL A 128 13.68 -10.58 27.79
N SER A 129 13.96 -9.58 28.60
CA SER A 129 13.10 -9.22 29.73
C SER A 129 11.73 -8.73 29.26
N ALA A 130 10.70 -8.84 30.10
CA ALA A 130 9.36 -8.36 29.77
C ALA A 130 9.34 -6.84 29.51
N ASP A 131 10.13 -6.07 30.23
CA ASP A 131 10.24 -4.62 30.06
C ASP A 131 10.86 -4.28 28.69
N GLU A 132 11.95 -4.91 28.32
CA GLU A 132 12.60 -4.74 27.02
C GLU A 132 11.68 -5.18 25.87
N LEU A 133 10.95 -6.29 26.06
CA LEU A 133 9.99 -6.79 25.08
C LEU A 133 8.87 -5.79 24.81
N ASP A 134 8.28 -5.22 25.88
CA ASP A 134 7.13 -4.32 25.78
C ASP A 134 7.53 -2.88 25.39
N THR A 135 8.79 -2.53 25.46
CA THR A 135 9.31 -1.19 25.10
C THR A 135 10.08 -1.22 23.79
N VAL A 136 11.28 -1.76 23.78
CA VAL A 136 12.21 -1.68 22.64
C VAL A 136 11.76 -2.59 21.50
N VAL A 137 11.49 -3.87 21.80
CA VAL A 137 11.12 -4.85 20.75
C VAL A 137 9.77 -4.49 20.13
N ALA A 138 8.77 -4.16 20.97
CA ALA A 138 7.46 -3.73 20.51
C ALA A 138 7.53 -2.51 19.58
N SER A 139 8.25 -1.46 19.99
CA SER A 139 8.40 -0.23 19.22
C SER A 139 9.11 -0.47 17.90
N ASN A 140 10.15 -1.29 17.87
CA ASN A 140 10.89 -1.63 16.66
C ASN A 140 10.04 -2.46 15.70
N PHE A 141 9.31 -3.47 16.22
CA PHE A 141 8.39 -4.27 15.41
C PHE A 141 7.29 -3.40 14.79
N MET A 142 6.60 -2.56 15.59
CA MET A 142 5.51 -1.72 15.10
C MET A 142 6.00 -0.74 14.02
N ARG A 143 7.19 -0.14 14.20
CA ARG A 143 7.80 0.74 13.18
C ARG A 143 8.09 -0.02 11.89
N ASN A 144 8.64 -1.23 11.98
CA ASN A 144 8.92 -2.07 10.82
C ASN A 144 7.62 -2.50 10.14
N PHE A 145 6.63 -2.95 10.88
CA PHE A 145 5.31 -3.33 10.36
C PHE A 145 4.65 -2.18 9.59
N ARG A 146 4.65 -0.96 10.17
CA ARG A 146 4.13 0.26 9.51
C ARG A 146 4.87 0.56 8.22
N SER A 147 6.20 0.52 8.25
CA SER A 147 7.04 0.77 7.06
C SER A 147 6.76 -0.24 5.94
N GLN A 148 6.68 -1.53 6.26
CA GLN A 148 6.39 -2.58 5.28
C GLN A 148 4.97 -2.47 4.72
N THR A 149 3.99 -2.17 5.58
CA THR A 149 2.60 -1.96 5.15
C THR A 149 2.50 -0.78 4.20
N LYS A 150 3.16 0.35 4.53
CA LYS A 150 3.17 1.54 3.68
C LYS A 150 3.82 1.26 2.32
N ARG A 151 4.99 0.62 2.28
CA ARG A 151 5.65 0.24 1.02
C ARG A 151 4.76 -0.65 0.15
N LYS A 152 4.06 -1.60 0.77
CA LYS A 152 3.14 -2.48 0.06
C LYS A 152 1.97 -1.68 -0.54
N GLN A 153 1.37 -0.78 0.23
CA GLN A 153 0.29 0.10 -0.23
C GLN A 153 0.75 1.00 -1.39
N GLU A 154 1.92 1.62 -1.25
CA GLU A 154 2.52 2.45 -2.31
C GLU A 154 2.72 1.64 -3.60
N TYR A 155 3.28 0.43 -3.49
CA TYR A 155 3.45 -0.46 -4.65
C TYR A 155 2.09 -0.88 -5.26
N GLU A 156 1.11 -1.25 -4.43
CA GLU A 156 -0.22 -1.64 -4.87
C GLU A 156 -0.97 -0.51 -5.58
N SER A 157 -0.70 0.75 -5.23
CA SER A 157 -1.30 1.93 -5.87
C SER A 157 -0.73 2.26 -7.26
N LEU A 158 0.42 1.68 -7.63
CA LEU A 158 1.02 1.90 -8.93
C LEU A 158 0.17 1.30 -10.06
N PRO A 159 0.05 1.98 -11.22
CA PRO A 159 -0.54 1.40 -12.42
C PRO A 159 0.18 0.11 -12.84
N GLN A 160 -0.53 -0.82 -13.46
CA GLN A 160 0.03 -2.11 -13.92
C GLN A 160 1.21 -1.95 -14.88
N SER A 161 1.21 -0.90 -15.71
CA SER A 161 2.33 -0.59 -16.59
C SER A 161 3.62 -0.28 -15.82
N VAL A 162 3.50 0.45 -14.70
CA VAL A 162 4.63 0.78 -13.83
C VAL A 162 5.08 -0.45 -13.04
N LYS A 163 4.14 -1.27 -12.54
CA LYS A 163 4.47 -2.52 -11.84
C LYS A 163 5.28 -3.47 -12.73
N LYS A 164 4.84 -3.69 -13.97
CA LYS A 164 5.58 -4.51 -14.95
C LYS A 164 7.01 -3.98 -15.18
N PHE A 165 7.15 -2.67 -15.34
CA PHE A 165 8.47 -2.05 -15.50
C PHE A 165 9.37 -2.26 -14.28
N VAL A 166 8.83 -2.12 -13.06
CA VAL A 166 9.56 -2.37 -11.81
C VAL A 166 9.98 -3.84 -11.71
N GLU A 167 9.09 -4.78 -12.06
CA GLU A 167 9.38 -6.23 -12.08
C GLU A 167 10.48 -6.57 -13.09
N GLU A 168 10.44 -5.99 -14.30
CA GLU A 168 11.48 -6.19 -15.32
C GLU A 168 12.86 -5.68 -14.89
N ILE A 169 12.92 -4.51 -14.22
CA ILE A 169 14.15 -3.98 -13.66
C ILE A 169 14.65 -4.87 -12.54
N SER A 170 13.77 -5.27 -11.61
CA SER A 170 14.13 -6.11 -10.48
C SER A 170 14.67 -7.46 -10.92
N ALA A 171 14.11 -8.03 -11.99
CA ALA A 171 14.59 -9.29 -12.57
C ALA A 171 16.01 -9.17 -13.21
N LYS A 172 16.40 -7.98 -13.64
CA LYS A 172 17.72 -7.69 -14.22
C LYS A 172 18.78 -7.29 -13.18
N MET A 173 18.35 -6.96 -11.96
CA MET A 173 19.29 -6.63 -10.88
C MET A 173 19.95 -7.91 -10.34
N PRO A 174 21.30 -7.93 -10.21
CA PRO A 174 21.98 -9.06 -9.59
C PRO A 174 21.53 -9.20 -8.13
N LYS A 175 21.25 -10.44 -7.73
CA LYS A 175 20.92 -10.72 -6.33
C LYS A 175 22.12 -10.36 -5.46
N LEU A 176 21.88 -9.79 -4.27
CA LEU A 176 22.93 -9.39 -3.33
C LEU A 176 23.92 -10.53 -2.97
N GLU A 177 23.50 -11.79 -3.08
CA GLU A 177 24.35 -12.96 -2.89
C GLU A 177 25.44 -13.08 -3.98
N GLU A 178 25.11 -12.78 -5.24
CA GLU A 178 26.06 -12.85 -6.37
C GLU A 178 27.12 -11.74 -6.34
N VAL A 179 26.82 -10.60 -5.67
CA VAL A 179 27.76 -9.49 -5.52
C VAL A 179 28.82 -9.81 -4.46
N ASN A 180 28.46 -10.54 -3.42
CA ASN A 180 29.41 -10.93 -2.35
C ASN A 180 30.38 -12.03 -2.79
N GLU A 181 30.02 -12.88 -3.74
CA GLU A 181 30.91 -13.93 -4.28
C GLU A 181 31.96 -13.37 -5.26
N ARG A 182 31.70 -12.22 -5.91
CA ARG A 182 32.65 -11.56 -6.81
C ARG A 182 33.72 -10.72 -6.11
N ASN A 183 33.55 -10.47 -4.82
CA ASN A 183 34.47 -9.66 -4.00
C ASN A 183 35.30 -10.51 -3.01
N LYS A 184 35.32 -11.82 -3.19
CA LYS A 184 36.24 -12.77 -2.54
C LYS A 184 37.29 -13.26 -3.51
#